data_5cf8860339fd4d147c1546ba78497918
#
_entry.id   5cf8860339fd4d147c1546ba78497918
#
_cell.length_a   1.000
_cell.length_b   1.000
_cell.length_c   1.000
_cell.angle_alpha   90.00
_cell.angle_beta   90.00
_cell.angle_gamma   90.00
#
_symmetry.space_group_name_H-M   'P 1'
#
loop_
_entity.id
_entity.type
_entity.pdbx_description
1 polymer ?
#
loop_
_entity_poly.entity_id
_entity_poly.type
_entity_poly.pdbx_seq_one_letter_code
_entity_poly.pdbx_strand_id
1 'polypeptide(L)'
;VRTAVRWAAVLVVLAGCSDVHLPEAQQVASDFAAGDPVTRCDLLTEAAVRAVEHEEPTGCPVALEELPLGAGGVVSAQVWGQEAQVQLTDDTLFLSRTADGWRVAAAGCEASGQGRYDCLVEGS
;
A
#
# COMPACT_ATOMS: atom_id res chain seq x y z
N VAL A 1 -15.02 -9.79 -60.05
CA VAL A 1 -15.15 -10.49 -58.78
C VAL A 1 -14.40 -9.72 -57.71
N ARG A 2 -15.14 -9.10 -56.80
CA ARG A 2 -14.55 -8.34 -55.73
C ARG A 2 -14.38 -9.23 -54.53
N THR A 3 -13.15 -9.58 -54.19
CA THR A 3 -12.81 -10.21 -52.92
C THR A 3 -12.72 -9.14 -51.83
N ALA A 4 -13.70 -9.14 -50.95
CA ALA A 4 -13.65 -8.30 -49.78
C ALA A 4 -12.69 -8.94 -48.78
N VAL A 5 -11.51 -8.34 -48.61
CA VAL A 5 -10.59 -8.74 -47.56
C VAL A 5 -11.11 -8.14 -46.24
N ARG A 6 -11.73 -8.99 -45.43
CA ARG A 6 -12.10 -8.59 -44.09
C ARG A 6 -10.86 -8.67 -43.20
N TRP A 7 -10.35 -7.53 -42.84
CA TRP A 7 -9.34 -7.43 -41.81
C TRP A 7 -10.05 -7.60 -40.45
N ALA A 8 -9.89 -8.78 -39.86
CA ALA A 8 -10.28 -8.96 -38.50
C ALA A 8 -9.22 -8.29 -37.61
N ALA A 9 -9.54 -7.14 -37.05
CA ALA A 9 -8.71 -6.53 -36.04
C ALA A 9 -8.80 -7.40 -34.78
N VAL A 10 -7.76 -8.18 -34.52
CA VAL A 10 -7.61 -8.89 -33.23
C VAL A 10 -7.20 -7.87 -32.19
N LEU A 11 -8.16 -7.42 -31.42
CA LEU A 11 -7.89 -6.63 -30.21
C LEU A 11 -7.29 -7.57 -29.18
N VAL A 12 -5.96 -7.58 -29.08
CA VAL A 12 -5.28 -8.23 -27.96
C VAL A 12 -5.41 -7.29 -26.77
N VAL A 13 -6.38 -7.58 -25.91
CA VAL A 13 -6.46 -6.91 -24.61
C VAL A 13 -5.40 -7.52 -23.72
N LEU A 14 -4.27 -6.84 -23.58
CA LEU A 14 -3.26 -7.16 -22.58
C LEU A 14 -3.79 -6.71 -21.23
N ALA A 15 -4.57 -7.59 -20.57
CA ALA A 15 -4.90 -7.41 -19.18
C ALA A 15 -3.63 -7.67 -18.37
N GLY A 16 -2.97 -6.62 -17.89
CA GLY A 16 -1.82 -6.75 -17.00
C GLY A 16 -2.24 -7.45 -15.72
N CYS A 17 -1.55 -8.55 -15.35
CA CYS A 17 -1.84 -9.33 -14.13
C CYS A 17 -1.68 -8.53 -12.83
N SER A 18 -1.03 -7.35 -12.87
CA SER A 18 -0.81 -6.46 -11.73
C SER A 18 -2.07 -5.75 -11.24
N ASP A 19 -3.07 -5.56 -12.12
CA ASP A 19 -4.27 -4.78 -11.80
C ASP A 19 -5.28 -5.52 -10.91
N VAL A 20 -5.17 -6.85 -10.80
CA VAL A 20 -6.09 -7.68 -10.02
C VAL A 20 -6.02 -7.35 -8.52
N HIS A 21 -4.84 -7.02 -8.01
CA HIS A 21 -4.61 -6.75 -6.59
C HIS A 21 -4.66 -5.27 -6.23
N LEU A 22 -4.73 -4.40 -7.23
CA LEU A 22 -4.73 -2.96 -7.02
C LEU A 22 -5.89 -2.46 -6.15
N PRO A 23 -7.16 -2.87 -6.41
CA PRO A 23 -8.28 -2.43 -5.58
C PRO A 23 -8.15 -2.84 -4.11
N GLU A 24 -7.64 -4.04 -3.84
CA GLU A 24 -7.45 -4.53 -2.47
C GLU A 24 -6.39 -3.72 -1.73
N ALA A 25 -5.26 -3.45 -2.37
CA ALA A 25 -4.20 -2.64 -1.80
C ALA A 25 -4.68 -1.22 -1.50
N GLN A 26 -5.43 -0.61 -2.42
CA GLN A 26 -6.03 0.71 -2.22
C GLN A 26 -7.02 0.72 -1.06
N GLN A 27 -7.83 -0.32 -0.91
CA GLN A 27 -8.81 -0.43 0.16
C GLN A 27 -8.13 -0.52 1.53
N VAL A 28 -7.10 -1.36 1.66
CA VAL A 28 -6.32 -1.48 2.90
C VAL A 28 -5.65 -0.14 3.26
N ALA A 29 -5.06 0.54 2.28
CA ALA A 29 -4.46 1.85 2.48
C ALA A 29 -5.49 2.89 2.94
N SER A 30 -6.67 2.89 2.34
CA SER A 30 -7.78 3.78 2.72
C SER A 30 -8.27 3.50 4.14
N ASP A 31 -8.45 2.24 4.49
CA ASP A 31 -8.88 1.83 5.83
C ASP A 31 -7.82 2.18 6.88
N PHE A 32 -6.54 2.02 6.55
CA PHE A 32 -5.44 2.42 7.41
C PHE A 32 -5.45 3.94 7.65
N ALA A 33 -5.58 4.73 6.59
CA ALA A 33 -5.57 6.18 6.67
C ALA A 33 -6.74 6.72 7.51
N ALA A 34 -7.92 6.11 7.41
CA ALA A 34 -9.13 6.51 8.13
C ALA A 34 -9.25 5.88 9.52
N GLY A 35 -8.42 4.88 9.84
CA GLY A 35 -8.54 4.10 11.07
C GLY A 35 -8.05 4.81 12.32
N ASP A 36 -8.58 4.37 13.46
CA ASP A 36 -8.02 4.72 14.76
C ASP A 36 -6.72 3.92 15.01
N PRO A 37 -5.94 4.21 16.07
CA PRO A 37 -4.68 3.51 16.32
C PRO A 37 -4.81 1.98 16.42
N VAL A 38 -5.89 1.47 17.00
CA VAL A 38 -6.11 0.01 17.10
C VAL A 38 -6.32 -0.61 15.72
N THR A 39 -7.19 -0.02 14.91
CA THR A 39 -7.44 -0.44 13.53
C THR A 39 -6.16 -0.38 12.70
N ARG A 40 -5.40 0.70 12.82
CA ARG A 40 -4.12 0.85 12.11
C ARG A 40 -3.14 -0.25 12.48
N CYS A 41 -3.02 -0.59 13.76
CA CYS A 41 -2.15 -1.69 14.20
C CYS A 41 -2.57 -3.04 13.60
N ASP A 42 -3.86 -3.31 13.50
CA ASP A 42 -4.38 -4.54 12.89
C ASP A 42 -4.08 -4.62 11.39
N LEU A 43 -3.90 -3.49 10.74
CA LEU A 43 -3.60 -3.40 9.31
C LEU A 43 -2.09 -3.36 9.01
N LEU A 44 -1.23 -3.30 10.02
CA LEU A 44 0.21 -3.40 9.85
C LEU A 44 0.64 -4.86 9.63
N THR A 45 1.77 -5.04 8.96
CA THR A 45 2.46 -6.34 8.98
C THR A 45 2.94 -6.66 10.39
N GLU A 46 3.14 -7.95 10.68
CA GLU A 46 3.72 -8.36 11.97
C GLU A 46 5.08 -7.72 12.22
N ALA A 47 5.90 -7.62 11.18
CA ALA A 47 7.21 -6.98 11.28
C ALA A 47 7.10 -5.48 11.62
N ALA A 48 6.13 -4.78 11.03
CA ALA A 48 5.89 -3.38 11.34
C ALA A 48 5.39 -3.19 12.78
N VAL A 49 4.48 -4.06 13.25
CA VAL A 49 4.03 -4.04 14.66
C VAL A 49 5.21 -4.23 15.60
N ARG A 50 6.06 -5.23 15.34
CA ARG A 50 7.25 -5.47 16.17
C ARG A 50 8.20 -4.27 16.18
N ALA A 51 8.37 -3.61 15.05
CA ALA A 51 9.22 -2.43 14.94
C ALA A 51 8.71 -1.28 15.81
N VAL A 52 7.41 -0.96 15.75
CA VAL A 52 6.85 0.12 16.58
C VAL A 52 6.83 -0.25 18.06
N GLU A 53 6.60 -1.50 18.41
CA GLU A 53 6.61 -1.97 19.81
C GLU A 53 8.02 -2.03 20.39
N HIS A 54 9.03 -2.17 19.56
CA HIS A 54 10.43 -2.07 19.98
C HIS A 54 10.77 -0.65 20.48
N GLU A 55 10.23 0.37 19.78
CA GLU A 55 10.43 1.77 20.15
C GLU A 55 9.49 2.21 21.27
N GLU A 56 8.30 1.63 21.37
CA GLU A 56 7.29 1.99 22.38
C GLU A 56 6.76 0.73 23.09
N PRO A 57 7.35 0.36 24.25
CA PRO A 57 6.97 -0.87 24.96
C PRO A 57 5.53 -0.92 25.46
N THR A 58 4.81 0.21 25.49
CA THR A 58 3.40 0.24 25.90
C THR A 58 2.45 -0.30 24.85
N GLY A 59 2.95 -0.58 23.66
CA GLY A 59 2.20 -1.26 22.61
C GLY A 59 1.98 -0.41 21.36
N CYS A 60 1.59 -1.10 20.29
CA CYS A 60 1.43 -0.50 18.96
C CYS A 60 0.41 0.65 18.93
N PRO A 61 -0.80 0.54 19.52
CA PRO A 61 -1.76 1.65 19.44
C PRO A 61 -1.23 2.95 20.05
N VAL A 62 -0.53 2.87 21.17
CA VAL A 62 0.08 4.04 21.82
C VAL A 62 1.18 4.63 20.94
N ALA A 63 2.01 3.77 20.35
CA ALA A 63 3.07 4.20 19.45
C ALA A 63 2.51 4.96 18.23
N LEU A 64 1.47 4.43 17.60
CA LEU A 64 0.88 5.06 16.42
C LEU A 64 0.16 6.37 16.74
N GLU A 65 -0.43 6.49 17.92
CA GLU A 65 -1.08 7.72 18.36
C GLU A 65 -0.09 8.88 18.47
N GLU A 66 1.16 8.60 18.83
CA GLU A 66 2.22 9.59 18.97
C GLU A 66 2.88 9.98 17.64
N LEU A 67 2.67 9.23 16.58
CA LEU A 67 3.28 9.48 15.28
C LEU A 67 2.40 10.36 14.39
N PRO A 68 2.99 11.33 13.67
CA PRO A 68 2.25 12.19 12.74
C PRO A 68 1.99 11.49 11.40
N LEU A 69 1.20 10.42 11.44
CA LEU A 69 0.83 9.67 10.23
C LEU A 69 -0.25 10.41 9.43
N GLY A 70 -0.15 10.34 8.12
CA GLY A 70 -1.13 10.93 7.23
C GLY A 70 -2.50 10.25 7.31
N ALA A 71 -3.55 10.98 6.99
CA ALA A 71 -4.94 10.53 7.04
C ALA A 71 -5.74 10.91 5.78
N GLY A 72 -5.06 11.32 4.73
CA GLY A 72 -5.69 11.74 3.48
C GLY A 72 -6.16 10.57 2.63
N GLY A 73 -6.96 10.88 1.60
CA GLY A 73 -7.45 9.88 0.66
C GLY A 73 -6.38 9.36 -0.31
N VAL A 74 -6.66 8.23 -0.95
CA VAL A 74 -5.79 7.64 -1.95
C VAL A 74 -5.73 8.52 -3.20
N VAL A 75 -4.51 8.88 -3.62
CA VAL A 75 -4.23 9.65 -4.84
C VAL A 75 -3.80 8.72 -5.98
N SER A 76 -2.91 7.77 -5.70
CA SER A 76 -2.41 6.82 -6.68
C SER A 76 -1.92 5.54 -5.99
N ALA A 77 -1.85 4.47 -6.74
CA ALA A 77 -1.32 3.19 -6.24
C ALA A 77 -0.64 2.42 -7.37
N GLN A 78 0.39 1.67 -7.00
CA GLN A 78 1.11 0.78 -7.89
C GLN A 78 1.35 -0.55 -7.18
N VAL A 79 1.23 -1.66 -7.91
CA VAL A 79 1.45 -3.00 -7.38
C VAL A 79 2.54 -3.69 -8.20
N TRP A 80 3.52 -4.28 -7.51
CA TRP A 80 4.58 -5.09 -8.08
C TRP A 80 4.61 -6.43 -7.35
N GLY A 81 4.09 -7.47 -7.96
CA GLY A 81 4.05 -8.79 -7.34
C GLY A 81 3.36 -8.78 -5.97
N GLN A 82 4.13 -8.98 -4.91
CA GLN A 82 3.65 -9.05 -3.53
C GLN A 82 3.76 -7.71 -2.78
N GLU A 83 4.18 -6.66 -3.46
CA GLU A 83 4.40 -5.35 -2.87
C GLU A 83 3.55 -4.29 -3.55
N ALA A 84 3.17 -3.26 -2.80
CA ALA A 84 2.44 -2.11 -3.34
C ALA A 84 2.93 -0.82 -2.70
N GLN A 85 2.85 0.26 -3.48
CA GLN A 85 3.02 1.62 -3.00
C GLN A 85 1.71 2.36 -3.20
N VAL A 86 1.19 2.95 -2.14
CA VAL A 86 -0.04 3.76 -2.21
C VAL A 86 0.28 5.15 -1.75
N GLN A 87 0.03 6.12 -2.62
CA GLN A 87 0.18 7.53 -2.30
C GLN A 87 -1.14 8.08 -1.79
N LEU A 88 -1.13 8.57 -0.57
CA LEU A 88 -2.22 9.34 0.01
C LEU A 88 -1.97 10.84 -0.24
N THR A 89 -2.96 11.66 0.05
CA THR A 89 -2.83 13.12 -0.09
C THR A 89 -1.65 13.66 0.74
N ASP A 90 -1.42 13.12 1.91
CA ASP A 90 -0.42 13.62 2.87
C ASP A 90 0.49 12.52 3.44
N ASP A 91 0.56 11.37 2.81
CA ASP A 91 1.46 10.29 3.21
C ASP A 91 1.74 9.37 2.02
N THR A 92 2.79 8.55 2.16
CA THR A 92 3.07 7.44 1.25
C THR A 92 3.16 6.16 2.09
N LEU A 93 2.41 5.15 1.68
CA LEU A 93 2.38 3.84 2.34
C LEU A 93 3.01 2.78 1.44
N PHE A 94 3.70 1.84 2.05
CA PHE A 94 4.14 0.62 1.38
C PHE A 94 3.41 -0.57 2.00
N LEU A 95 2.88 -1.43 1.15
CA LEU A 95 2.10 -2.59 1.56
C LEU A 95 2.76 -3.86 1.04
N SER A 96 2.61 -4.92 1.82
CA SER A 96 3.03 -6.27 1.44
C SER A 96 1.82 -7.19 1.48
N ARG A 97 1.77 -8.11 0.54
CA ARG A 97 0.75 -9.14 0.50
C ARG A 97 1.16 -10.29 1.43
N THR A 98 0.34 -10.55 2.43
CA THR A 98 0.58 -11.59 3.43
C THR A 98 -0.44 -12.72 3.27
N ALA A 99 -0.32 -13.78 4.07
CA ALA A 99 -1.31 -14.86 4.12
C ALA A 99 -2.71 -14.34 4.51
N ASP A 100 -2.78 -13.23 5.25
CA ASP A 100 -4.02 -12.59 5.72
C ASP A 100 -4.48 -11.46 4.79
N GLY A 101 -3.89 -11.31 3.61
CA GLY A 101 -4.15 -10.25 2.66
C GLY A 101 -3.12 -9.13 2.70
N TRP A 102 -3.44 -8.01 2.07
CA TRP A 102 -2.57 -6.85 2.07
C TRP A 102 -2.46 -6.22 3.45
N ARG A 103 -1.24 -5.88 3.84
CA ARG A 103 -0.95 -5.20 5.12
C ARG A 103 0.06 -4.08 4.88
N VAL A 104 -0.01 -3.05 5.71
CA VAL A 104 0.92 -1.91 5.64
C VAL A 104 2.24 -2.30 6.27
N ALA A 105 3.30 -2.28 5.48
CA ALA A 105 4.67 -2.56 5.90
C ALA A 105 5.42 -1.29 6.32
N ALA A 106 5.08 -0.15 5.73
CA ALA A 106 5.68 1.13 6.06
C ALA A 106 4.68 2.27 5.91
N ALA A 107 4.76 3.26 6.78
CA ALA A 107 3.89 4.43 6.81
C ALA A 107 4.66 5.66 7.31
N GLY A 108 4.12 6.84 7.03
CA GLY A 108 4.82 8.08 7.35
C GLY A 108 6.09 8.21 6.54
N CYS A 109 6.03 7.92 5.26
CA CYS A 109 7.19 7.82 4.38
C CYS A 109 7.39 9.12 3.59
N GLU A 110 8.61 9.66 3.68
CA GLU A 110 9.04 10.80 2.88
C GLU A 110 10.15 10.38 1.92
N ALA A 111 10.08 10.85 0.69
CA ALA A 111 11.14 10.62 -0.28
C ALA A 111 12.43 11.32 0.16
N SER A 112 13.52 10.56 0.27
CA SER A 112 14.83 11.06 0.65
C SER A 112 15.82 11.20 -0.52
N GLY A 113 15.33 11.05 -1.75
CA GLY A 113 16.11 11.10 -2.99
C GLY A 113 16.53 9.73 -3.52
N GLN A 114 16.81 9.64 -4.82
CA GLN A 114 17.28 8.40 -5.49
C GLN A 114 16.35 7.18 -5.29
N GLY A 115 15.04 7.39 -5.24
CA GLY A 115 14.07 6.31 -5.06
C GLY A 115 14.01 5.73 -3.65
N ARG A 116 14.63 6.37 -2.67
CA ARG A 116 14.60 5.97 -1.26
C ARG A 116 13.53 6.73 -0.50
N TYR A 117 13.06 6.11 0.56
CA TYR A 117 12.10 6.70 1.49
C TYR A 117 12.56 6.51 2.92
N ASP A 118 12.35 7.52 3.73
CA ASP A 118 12.49 7.44 5.19
C ASP A 118 11.09 7.36 5.78
N CYS A 119 10.81 6.31 6.55
CA CYS A 119 9.49 6.02 7.07
C CYS A 119 9.48 6.06 8.60
N LEU A 120 8.40 6.59 9.18
CA LEU A 120 8.20 6.61 10.63
C LEU A 120 7.88 5.21 11.17
N VAL A 121 7.13 4.42 10.39
CA VAL A 121 6.85 3.01 10.66
C VAL A 121 7.46 2.22 9.51
N GLU A 122 8.30 1.25 9.81
CA GLU A 122 8.90 0.38 8.81
C GLU A 122 9.25 -0.97 9.42
N GLY A 123 8.68 -2.02 8.82
CA GLY A 123 8.97 -3.39 9.16
C GLY A 123 9.15 -4.21 7.90
N SER A 124 10.34 -4.74 7.70
CA SER A 124 10.68 -5.61 6.57
C SER A 124 10.52 -7.08 6.94
#